data_44df0b5dce92606c23c1d7416c45723e
#
_entry.id   44df0b5dce92606c23c1d7416c45723e
#
_cell.length_a   1.000
_cell.length_b   1.000
_cell.length_c   1.000
_cell.angle_alpha   90.00
_cell.angle_beta   90.00
_cell.angle_gamma   90.00
#
_symmetry.space_group_name_H-M   'P 1'
#
loop_
_entity.id
_entity.type
_entity.pdbx_description
1 polymer ?
#
loop_
_entity_poly.entity_id
_entity_poly.type
_entity_poly.pdbx_seq_one_letter_code
_entity_poly.pdbx_strand_id
1 'polypeptide(L)'
;MRERWWGASGRRVPELVVEGDPGVPVEEALVLGGVGDLAPIAEAFEAGRPVVVRAGSAEEVRAALARPEVAAVLVPEDRRDLLDLDLTELTYG
;
A
#
# COMPACT_ATOMS: atom_id res chain seq x y z
N MET A 1 -8.26 -8.19 9.84
CA MET A 1 -7.33 -7.28 9.15
C MET A 1 -7.08 -7.79 7.74
N ARG A 2 -7.05 -6.89 6.78
CA ARG A 2 -6.84 -7.27 5.38
C ARG A 2 -5.36 -7.25 5.06
N GLU A 3 -4.94 -8.22 4.27
CA GLU A 3 -3.54 -8.39 3.91
C GLU A 3 -3.38 -8.53 2.41
N ARG A 4 -2.19 -8.21 1.94
CA ARG A 4 -1.82 -8.37 0.53
C ARG A 4 -0.47 -9.06 0.43
N TRP A 5 -0.19 -9.62 -0.74
CA TRP A 5 1.10 -10.26 -0.99
C TRP A 5 2.21 -9.20 -1.04
N TRP A 6 3.31 -9.52 -0.41
CA TRP A 6 4.51 -8.68 -0.41
C TRP A 6 5.35 -9.04 -1.63
N GLY A 7 4.99 -8.47 -2.79
CA GLY A 7 5.63 -8.77 -4.05
C GLY A 7 5.57 -10.26 -4.36
N ALA A 8 6.67 -10.81 -4.88
CA ALA A 8 6.79 -12.23 -5.21
C ALA A 8 7.40 -13.04 -4.08
N SER A 9 7.50 -12.48 -2.88
CA SER A 9 8.19 -13.14 -1.76
C SER A 9 7.42 -14.30 -1.13
N GLY A 10 6.12 -14.41 -1.38
CA GLY A 10 5.28 -15.39 -0.71
C GLY A 10 4.84 -14.99 0.69
N ARG A 11 5.19 -13.77 1.11
CA ARG A 11 4.79 -13.22 2.41
C ARG A 11 3.57 -12.33 2.25
N ARG A 12 2.83 -12.15 3.33
CA ARG A 12 1.69 -11.24 3.36
C ARG A 12 1.94 -10.14 4.38
N VAL A 13 1.45 -8.95 4.08
CA VAL A 13 1.56 -7.79 4.98
C VAL A 13 0.20 -7.10 5.09
N PRO A 14 -0.06 -6.36 6.18
CA PRO A 14 -1.26 -5.55 6.28
C PRO A 14 -1.29 -4.53 5.13
N GLU A 15 -2.45 -4.34 4.52
CA GLU A 15 -2.54 -3.41 3.38
C GLU A 15 -2.57 -1.94 3.78
N LEU A 16 -2.84 -1.65 5.05
CA LEU A 16 -2.92 -0.28 5.54
C LEU A 16 -2.30 -0.19 6.93
N VAL A 17 -1.23 0.57 7.06
CA VAL A 17 -0.49 0.73 8.31
C VAL A 17 -0.01 2.16 8.49
N VAL A 18 0.38 2.49 9.72
CA VAL A 18 0.98 3.78 10.05
C VAL A 18 2.46 3.78 9.62
N GLU A 19 2.95 4.92 9.17
CA GLU A 19 4.35 5.11 8.82
C GLU A 19 5.26 4.62 9.94
N GLY A 20 6.26 3.83 9.58
CA GLY A 20 7.22 3.28 10.55
C GLY A 20 6.82 1.94 11.16
N ASP A 21 5.67 1.39 10.78
CA ASP A 21 5.22 0.09 11.28
C ASP A 21 6.20 -1.01 10.84
N PRO A 22 6.78 -1.78 11.79
CA PRO A 22 7.76 -2.82 11.45
C PRO A 22 7.16 -4.01 10.71
N GLY A 23 5.83 -4.12 10.65
CA GLY A 23 5.16 -5.18 9.90
C GLY A 23 5.30 -5.02 8.39
N VAL A 24 5.76 -3.85 7.92
CA VAL A 24 5.98 -3.58 6.50
C VAL A 24 7.44 -3.19 6.30
N PRO A 25 8.28 -4.08 5.74
CA PRO A 25 9.72 -3.80 5.55
C PRO A 25 9.94 -2.90 4.34
N VAL A 26 9.74 -1.60 4.53
CA VAL A 26 9.78 -0.61 3.44
C VAL A 26 11.12 -0.55 2.71
N GLU A 27 12.21 -0.94 3.35
CA GLU A 27 13.53 -0.95 2.73
C GLU A 27 13.63 -1.95 1.57
N GLU A 28 12.72 -2.91 1.51
CA GLU A 28 12.68 -3.90 0.44
C GLU A 28 11.77 -3.48 -0.71
N ALA A 29 11.05 -2.37 -0.54
CA ALA A 29 9.99 -1.99 -1.45
C ALA A 29 10.32 -0.73 -2.24
N LEU A 30 9.60 -0.56 -3.35
CA LEU A 30 9.53 0.73 -4.02
C LEU A 30 8.51 1.57 -3.27
N VAL A 31 8.94 2.68 -2.67
CA VAL A 31 8.05 3.56 -1.90
C VAL A 31 7.73 4.80 -2.72
N LEU A 32 6.45 5.06 -2.92
CA LEU A 32 5.97 6.19 -3.72
C LEU A 32 5.11 7.12 -2.87
N GLY A 33 5.15 8.41 -3.21
CA GLY A 33 4.31 9.40 -2.53
C GLY A 33 2.88 9.47 -3.04
N GLY A 34 2.53 8.65 -4.05
CA GLY A 34 1.18 8.60 -4.61
C GLY A 34 1.14 7.68 -5.81
N VAL A 35 0.00 7.59 -6.47
CA VAL A 35 -0.21 6.70 -7.62
C VAL A 35 -0.35 7.46 -8.94
N GLY A 36 0.15 8.70 -8.98
CA GLY A 36 0.05 9.53 -10.18
C GLY A 36 0.91 9.05 -11.35
N ASP A 37 1.99 8.33 -11.07
CA ASP A 37 2.87 7.77 -12.10
C ASP A 37 2.81 6.25 -12.02
N LEU A 38 2.25 5.62 -13.03
CA LEU A 38 2.04 4.18 -13.06
C LEU A 38 3.22 3.38 -13.58
N ALA A 39 4.15 4.02 -14.31
CA ALA A 39 5.28 3.30 -14.89
C ALA A 39 6.17 2.64 -13.83
N PRO A 40 6.60 3.33 -12.76
CA PRO A 40 7.39 2.69 -11.71
C PRO A 40 6.65 1.54 -11.02
N ILE A 41 5.33 1.67 -10.87
CA ILE A 41 4.50 0.63 -10.24
C ILE A 41 4.51 -0.63 -11.10
N ALA A 42 4.29 -0.48 -12.39
CA ALA A 42 4.28 -1.61 -13.31
C ALA A 42 5.64 -2.31 -13.36
N GLU A 43 6.72 -1.54 -13.43
CA GLU A 43 8.08 -2.09 -13.46
C GLU A 43 8.40 -2.89 -12.20
N ALA A 44 8.05 -2.35 -11.03
CA ALA A 44 8.29 -3.02 -9.77
C ALA A 44 7.48 -4.31 -9.68
N PHE A 45 6.22 -4.25 -10.09
CA PHE A 45 5.36 -5.41 -10.07
C PHE A 45 5.88 -6.55 -10.96
N GLU A 46 6.31 -6.22 -12.16
CA GLU A 46 6.89 -7.21 -13.08
C GLU A 46 8.18 -7.82 -12.54
N ALA A 47 8.94 -7.04 -11.78
CA ALA A 47 10.16 -7.52 -11.15
C ALA A 47 9.90 -8.32 -9.86
N GLY A 48 8.65 -8.44 -9.44
CA GLY A 48 8.29 -9.09 -8.19
C GLY A 48 8.61 -8.27 -6.96
N ARG A 49 8.88 -6.97 -7.14
CA ARG A 49 9.23 -6.06 -6.05
C ARG A 49 7.96 -5.48 -5.45
N PRO A 50 7.81 -5.48 -4.11
CA PRO A 50 6.63 -4.87 -3.49
C PRO A 50 6.58 -3.36 -3.72
N VAL A 51 5.38 -2.82 -3.82
CA VAL A 51 5.14 -1.39 -3.98
C VAL A 51 4.42 -0.89 -2.73
N VAL A 52 4.94 0.17 -2.13
CA VAL A 52 4.34 0.82 -0.97
C VAL A 52 4.03 2.26 -1.34
N VAL A 53 2.83 2.73 -1.01
CA VAL A 53 2.39 4.09 -1.31
C VAL A 53 2.11 4.83 0.00
N ARG A 54 2.62 6.06 0.11
CA ARG A 54 2.29 6.95 1.22
C ARG A 54 1.05 7.74 0.86
N ALA A 55 0.08 7.76 1.77
CA ALA A 55 -1.18 8.46 1.55
C ALA A 55 -1.55 9.27 2.79
N GLY A 56 -1.95 10.52 2.59
CA GLY A 56 -2.30 11.44 3.67
C GLY A 56 -3.79 11.73 3.78
N SER A 57 -4.63 11.08 2.99
CA SER A 57 -6.07 11.29 3.02
C SER A 57 -6.81 10.00 2.65
N ALA A 58 -8.11 9.96 2.99
CA ALA A 58 -8.95 8.81 2.65
C ALA A 58 -9.00 8.57 1.14
N GLU A 59 -9.07 9.64 0.38
CA GLU A 59 -9.12 9.55 -1.08
C GLU A 59 -7.85 8.93 -1.64
N GLU A 60 -6.70 9.38 -1.13
CA GLU A 60 -5.41 8.82 -1.55
C GLU A 60 -5.26 7.36 -1.17
N VAL A 61 -5.72 6.98 0.02
CA VAL A 61 -5.71 5.59 0.47
C VAL A 61 -6.53 4.72 -0.48
N ARG A 62 -7.74 5.16 -0.80
CA ARG A 62 -8.60 4.40 -1.71
C ARG A 62 -8.01 4.28 -3.10
N ALA A 63 -7.43 5.36 -3.61
CA ALA A 63 -6.80 5.34 -4.93
C ALA A 63 -5.63 4.36 -4.97
N ALA A 64 -4.82 4.33 -3.92
CA ALA A 64 -3.68 3.42 -3.85
C ALA A 64 -4.15 1.96 -3.72
N LEU A 65 -5.12 1.68 -2.86
CA LEU A 65 -5.60 0.32 -2.64
C LEU A 65 -6.44 -0.20 -3.79
N ALA A 66 -6.90 0.66 -4.68
CA ALA A 66 -7.58 0.24 -5.90
C ALA A 66 -6.60 -0.39 -6.91
N ARG A 67 -5.29 -0.24 -6.69
CA ARG A 67 -4.25 -0.82 -7.55
C ARG A 67 -3.81 -2.17 -6.99
N PRO A 68 -3.98 -3.28 -7.72
CA PRO A 68 -3.55 -4.59 -7.22
C PRO A 68 -2.04 -4.71 -7.06
N GLU A 69 -1.27 -3.88 -7.75
CA GLU A 69 0.19 -3.88 -7.66
C GLU A 69 0.70 -3.31 -6.34
N VAL A 70 -0.11 -2.52 -5.64
CA VAL A 70 0.29 -1.92 -4.37
C VAL A 70 0.18 -2.95 -3.25
N ALA A 71 1.29 -3.21 -2.56
CA ALA A 71 1.33 -4.17 -1.48
C ALA A 71 0.82 -3.59 -0.16
N ALA A 72 1.16 -2.33 0.11
CA ALA A 72 0.76 -1.67 1.35
C ALA A 72 0.68 -0.16 1.18
N VAL A 73 -0.12 0.47 2.02
CA VAL A 73 -0.26 1.92 2.08
C VAL A 73 0.14 2.39 3.47
N LEU A 74 0.99 3.41 3.53
CA LEU A 74 1.42 4.03 4.79
C LEU A 74 0.68 5.34 4.99
N VAL A 75 0.12 5.52 6.18
CA VAL A 75 -0.50 6.79 6.58
C VAL A 75 0.34 7.45 7.65
N PRO A 76 0.32 8.80 7.74
CA PRO A 76 1.08 9.50 8.78
C PRO A 76 0.60 9.12 10.18
N GLU A 77 1.50 9.24 11.16
CA GLU A 77 1.15 8.92 12.56
C GLU A 77 0.02 9.80 13.11
N ASP A 78 -0.09 11.03 12.62
CA ASP A 78 -1.16 11.95 13.03
C ASP A 78 -2.47 11.71 12.28
N ARG A 79 -2.52 10.74 11.40
CA ARG A 79 -3.72 10.37 10.64
C ARG A 79 -4.06 8.90 10.84
N ARG A 80 -3.96 8.42 12.08
CA ARG A 80 -4.33 7.04 12.43
C ARG A 80 -5.82 6.76 12.20
N ASP A 81 -6.62 7.80 12.12
CA ASP A 81 -8.03 7.68 11.78
C ASP A 81 -8.24 7.00 10.42
N LEU A 82 -7.27 7.13 9.52
CA LEU A 82 -7.34 6.51 8.19
C LEU A 82 -7.31 4.98 8.26
N LEU A 83 -6.81 4.41 9.36
CA LEU A 83 -6.81 2.96 9.54
C LEU A 83 -8.22 2.39 9.73
N ASP A 84 -9.16 3.24 10.11
CA ASP A 84 -10.55 2.84 10.36
C ASP A 84 -11.45 3.01 9.14
N LEU A 85 -10.87 3.32 7.98
CA LEU A 85 -11.64 3.47 6.75
C LEU A 85 -12.35 2.18 6.38
N ASP A 86 -13.59 2.32 5.92
CA ASP A 86 -14.31 1.20 5.37
C ASP A 86 -13.82 0.95 3.94
N LEU A 87 -13.06 -0.12 3.77
CA LEU A 87 -12.47 -0.50 2.49
C LEU A 87 -13.24 -1.61 1.79
N THR A 88 -14.41 -1.96 2.30
CA THR A 88 -15.21 -3.06 1.78
C THR A 88 -15.52 -2.89 0.29
N GLU A 89 -15.81 -1.67 -0.13
CA GLU A 89 -16.11 -1.39 -1.53
C GLU A 89 -14.91 -1.64 -2.44
N LEU A 90 -13.70 -1.52 -1.93
CA LEU A 90 -12.49 -1.73 -2.72
C LEU A 90 -12.15 -3.20 -2.90
N THR A 91 -12.74 -4.07 -2.07
CA THR A 91 -12.46 -5.51 -2.11
C THR A 91 -12.85 -6.12 -3.44
N TYR A 92 -13.85 -5.56 -4.08
CA TYR A 92 -14.44 -6.10 -5.30
C TYR A 92 -14.26 -5.17 -6.49
N GLY A 93 -13.41 -4.22 -6.33
CA GLY A 93 -13.11 -3.29 -7.41
C GLY A 93 -12.58 -3.99 -8.61
#